data_635a8253dd2c8eb54df059143c7e5326
#
_entry.id   635a8253dd2c8eb54df059143c7e5326
#
_cell.length_a   1.000
_cell.length_b   1.000
_cell.length_c   1.000
_cell.angle_alpha   90.00
_cell.angle_beta   90.00
_cell.angle_gamma   90.00
#
_symmetry.space_group_name_H-M   'P 1'
#
loop_
_entity.id
_entity.type
_entity.pdbx_description
1 polymer ?
#
loop_
_entity_poly.entity_id
_entity_poly.type
_entity_poly.pdbx_seq_one_letter_code
_entity_poly.pdbx_strand_id
1 'polypeptide(L)'
;MAYTKENLDNFKKLSDELCQAQNAFTNRACEVFHRIFTEYLSKYNIASSDDGTIESACLDRLGIAKQQYHDYIDAELDGKGVSIKATGWYGDHDETSYYYIEDVEFLYNDEKLTHWIGYMSNIAEAQLKIKKDREKAQQEEVERKERAEYERLKAKYGNEEGKND
;
A
#
# COMPACT_ATOMS: atom_id res chain seq x y z
N MET A 1 53.20 8.72 -5.54
CA MET A 1 52.92 9.84 -4.64
C MET A 1 52.72 9.30 -3.25
N ALA A 2 53.38 9.90 -2.24
CA ALA A 2 53.14 9.51 -0.86
C ALA A 2 51.85 10.14 -0.36
N TYR A 3 51.04 9.36 0.36
CA TYR A 3 49.82 9.84 1.01
C TYR A 3 50.16 10.68 2.22
N THR A 4 49.68 11.91 2.30
CA THR A 4 50.05 12.84 3.36
C THR A 4 48.97 12.84 4.49
N LYS A 5 49.36 13.39 5.66
CA LYS A 5 48.41 13.60 6.77
C LYS A 5 47.22 14.46 6.34
N GLU A 6 47.48 15.49 5.56
CA GLU A 6 46.42 16.39 5.03
C GLU A 6 45.41 15.63 4.13
N ASN A 7 45.92 14.70 3.28
CA ASN A 7 45.03 13.84 2.49
C ASN A 7 44.13 12.95 3.38
N LEU A 8 44.70 12.43 4.49
CA LEU A 8 43.91 11.64 5.44
C LEU A 8 42.85 12.46 6.16
N ASP A 9 43.17 13.67 6.59
CA ASP A 9 42.25 14.54 7.31
C ASP A 9 41.11 15.02 6.37
N ASN A 10 41.46 15.33 5.12
CA ASN A 10 40.46 15.65 4.09
C ASN A 10 39.52 14.44 3.78
N PHE A 11 40.11 13.23 3.69
CA PHE A 11 39.29 12.03 3.47
C PHE A 11 38.33 11.78 4.62
N LYS A 12 38.76 11.93 5.87
CA LYS A 12 37.88 11.76 7.03
C LYS A 12 36.74 12.77 7.00
N LYS A 13 37.05 14.04 6.75
CA LYS A 13 36.05 15.11 6.67
C LYS A 13 34.98 14.79 5.60
N LEU A 14 35.40 14.42 4.38
CA LEU A 14 34.48 14.06 3.30
C LEU A 14 33.68 12.81 3.63
N SER A 15 34.28 11.82 4.31
CA SER A 15 33.57 10.63 4.76
C SER A 15 32.49 10.95 5.78
N ASP A 16 32.78 11.86 6.73
CA ASP A 16 31.80 12.29 7.73
C ASP A 16 30.66 13.09 7.10
N GLU A 17 30.97 14.01 6.16
CA GLU A 17 29.98 14.76 5.40
C GLU A 17 29.08 13.84 4.56
N LEU A 18 29.64 12.83 3.90
CA LEU A 18 28.89 11.82 3.15
C LEU A 18 27.97 11.02 4.07
N CYS A 19 28.46 10.57 5.20
CA CYS A 19 27.68 9.81 6.18
C CYS A 19 26.47 10.65 6.69
N GLN A 20 26.71 11.93 6.99
CA GLN A 20 25.64 12.85 7.42
C GLN A 20 24.60 13.06 6.31
N ALA A 21 25.04 13.24 5.06
CA ALA A 21 24.14 13.40 3.93
C ALA A 21 23.30 12.14 3.69
N GLN A 22 23.89 10.95 3.78
CA GLN A 22 23.19 9.67 3.65
C GLN A 22 22.14 9.50 4.75
N ASN A 23 22.51 9.78 6.01
CA ASN A 23 21.57 9.70 7.13
C ASN A 23 20.41 10.69 6.97
N ALA A 24 20.66 11.92 6.52
CA ALA A 24 19.61 12.91 6.27
C ALA A 24 18.68 12.47 5.16
N PHE A 25 19.21 11.91 4.07
CA PHE A 25 18.43 11.34 2.98
C PHE A 25 17.55 10.18 3.45
N THR A 26 18.12 9.19 4.15
CA THR A 26 17.38 8.02 4.65
C THR A 26 16.27 8.46 5.61
N ASN A 27 16.57 9.35 6.56
CA ASN A 27 15.55 9.87 7.49
C ASN A 27 14.39 10.55 6.74
N ARG A 28 14.72 11.37 5.74
CA ARG A 28 13.69 12.07 4.96
C ARG A 28 12.86 11.10 4.11
N ALA A 29 13.49 10.12 3.49
CA ALA A 29 12.80 9.07 2.73
C ALA A 29 11.87 8.26 3.63
N CYS A 30 12.30 7.92 4.84
CA CYS A 30 11.47 7.26 5.86
C CYS A 30 10.26 8.10 6.25
N GLU A 31 10.41 9.41 6.46
CA GLU A 31 9.29 10.32 6.77
C GLU A 31 8.26 10.34 5.63
N VAL A 32 8.72 10.48 4.38
CA VAL A 32 7.86 10.49 3.20
C VAL A 32 7.12 9.16 3.07
N PHE A 33 7.84 8.04 3.17
CA PHE A 33 7.24 6.71 3.14
C PHE A 33 6.22 6.52 4.24
N HIS A 34 6.55 6.90 5.47
CA HIS A 34 5.63 6.80 6.61
C HIS A 34 4.33 7.59 6.38
N ARG A 35 4.41 8.78 5.82
CA ARG A 35 3.23 9.55 5.44
C ARG A 35 2.40 8.84 4.36
N ILE A 36 3.02 8.38 3.28
CA ILE A 36 2.33 7.63 2.23
C ILE A 36 1.68 6.38 2.82
N PHE A 37 2.40 5.64 3.65
CA PHE A 37 1.91 4.42 4.26
C PHE A 37 0.70 4.68 5.17
N THR A 38 0.80 5.64 6.08
CA THR A 38 -0.25 5.90 7.07
C THR A 38 -1.45 6.64 6.51
N GLU A 39 -1.22 7.67 5.67
CA GLU A 39 -2.28 8.53 5.16
C GLU A 39 -2.99 7.93 3.93
N TYR A 40 -2.35 6.97 3.25
CA TYR A 40 -2.88 6.38 2.02
C TYR A 40 -2.94 4.85 2.06
N LEU A 41 -1.81 4.13 2.04
CA LEU A 41 -1.80 2.66 1.89
C LEU A 41 -2.57 1.96 3.01
N SER A 42 -2.26 2.24 4.26
CA SER A 42 -2.91 1.64 5.43
C SER A 42 -4.36 2.06 5.55
N LYS A 43 -4.66 3.34 5.30
CA LYS A 43 -6.02 3.89 5.39
C LYS A 43 -7.01 3.18 4.47
N TYR A 44 -6.58 2.80 3.27
CA TYR A 44 -7.42 2.13 2.28
C TYR A 44 -7.16 0.63 2.17
N ASN A 45 -6.31 0.06 3.02
CA ASN A 45 -5.88 -1.34 2.98
C ASN A 45 -5.35 -1.73 1.58
N ILE A 46 -4.41 -0.94 1.07
CA ILE A 46 -3.80 -1.15 -0.24
C ILE A 46 -2.54 -1.98 -0.06
N ALA A 47 -2.46 -3.13 -0.73
CA ALA A 47 -1.23 -3.91 -0.82
C ALA A 47 -0.26 -3.28 -1.82
N SER A 48 1.05 -3.43 -1.61
CA SER A 48 2.04 -3.11 -2.62
C SER A 48 1.82 -3.98 -3.87
N SER A 49 2.17 -3.46 -5.04
CA SER A 49 2.23 -4.25 -6.28
C SER A 49 3.39 -5.25 -6.21
N ASP A 50 3.39 -6.24 -7.12
CA ASP A 50 4.46 -7.25 -7.17
C ASP A 50 5.83 -6.63 -7.53
N ASP A 51 5.84 -5.48 -8.21
CA ASP A 51 7.02 -4.68 -8.51
C ASP A 51 7.37 -3.66 -7.41
N GLY A 52 6.57 -3.57 -6.34
CA GLY A 52 6.76 -2.65 -5.24
C GLY A 52 6.36 -1.20 -5.52
N THR A 53 5.86 -0.88 -6.73
CA THR A 53 5.49 0.48 -7.09
C THR A 53 4.24 0.94 -6.35
N ILE A 54 4.32 2.01 -5.58
CA ILE A 54 3.20 2.52 -4.77
C ILE A 54 2.06 3.01 -5.66
N GLU A 55 2.35 3.63 -6.80
CA GLU A 55 1.34 4.17 -7.70
C GLU A 55 0.50 3.09 -8.38
N SER A 56 1.09 1.98 -8.80
CA SER A 56 0.38 0.87 -9.45
C SER A 56 -0.38 -0.01 -8.44
N ALA A 57 -0.02 0.01 -7.17
CA ALA A 57 -0.68 -0.76 -6.11
C ALA A 57 -2.15 -0.40 -5.91
N CYS A 58 -2.59 0.74 -6.42
CA CYS A 58 -3.81 1.38 -5.98
C CYS A 58 -5.10 0.76 -6.45
N LEU A 59 -5.14 0.22 -7.65
CA LEU A 59 -6.43 0.01 -8.29
C LEU A 59 -6.93 -1.43 -8.16
N ASP A 60 -6.03 -2.41 -8.19
CA ASP A 60 -6.42 -3.82 -8.24
C ASP A 60 -6.47 -4.50 -6.86
N ARG A 61 -5.89 -3.87 -5.82
CA ARG A 61 -5.65 -4.50 -4.51
C ARG A 61 -6.28 -3.79 -3.33
N LEU A 62 -7.27 -2.94 -3.56
CA LEU A 62 -8.03 -2.28 -2.50
C LEU A 62 -8.70 -3.28 -1.56
N GLY A 63 -8.41 -3.16 -0.27
CA GLY A 63 -8.98 -3.99 0.78
C GLY A 63 -8.30 -5.34 0.97
N ILE A 64 -7.13 -5.58 0.38
CA ILE A 64 -6.37 -6.84 0.48
C ILE A 64 -5.16 -6.72 1.42
N ALA A 65 -4.64 -5.52 1.65
CA ALA A 65 -3.46 -5.33 2.47
C ALA A 65 -3.71 -5.77 3.92
N LYS A 66 -2.84 -6.64 4.41
CA LYS A 66 -2.69 -6.81 5.85
C LYS A 66 -1.92 -5.60 6.38
N GLN A 67 -2.33 -5.04 7.51
CA GLN A 67 -1.54 -4.04 8.20
C GLN A 67 -0.20 -4.67 8.58
N GLN A 68 0.87 -4.23 7.95
CA GLN A 68 2.23 -4.56 8.34
C GLN A 68 2.77 -3.41 9.18
N TYR A 69 3.26 -3.72 10.35
CA TYR A 69 4.04 -2.78 11.14
C TYR A 69 5.50 -2.90 10.71
N HIS A 70 6.12 -1.79 10.34
CA HIS A 70 7.51 -1.76 9.91
C HIS A 70 8.40 -1.20 11.02
N ASP A 71 9.27 -2.06 11.56
CA ASP A 71 10.21 -1.69 12.62
C ASP A 71 11.49 -1.06 12.08
N TYR A 72 11.87 -1.42 10.86
CA TYR A 72 13.08 -0.93 10.22
C TYR A 72 12.81 -0.54 8.77
N ILE A 73 13.25 0.65 8.40
CA ILE A 73 13.13 1.18 7.05
C ILE A 73 14.51 1.64 6.58
N ASP A 74 14.90 1.20 5.41
CA ASP A 74 16.10 1.63 4.70
C ASP A 74 15.70 2.22 3.33
N ALA A 75 16.47 3.19 2.83
CA ALA A 75 16.15 3.89 1.61
C ALA A 75 17.41 4.13 0.76
N GLU A 76 17.27 3.88 -0.52
CA GLU A 76 18.31 4.12 -1.51
C GLU A 76 17.77 4.92 -2.70
N LEU A 77 18.58 5.84 -3.22
CA LEU A 77 18.27 6.53 -4.45
C LEU A 77 18.51 5.58 -5.63
N ASP A 78 17.45 5.33 -6.41
CA ASP A 78 17.49 4.45 -7.57
C ASP A 78 16.99 5.18 -8.82
N GLY A 79 17.95 5.65 -9.63
CA GLY A 79 17.64 6.41 -10.83
C GLY A 79 16.94 7.74 -10.52
N LYS A 80 15.65 7.83 -10.83
CA LYS A 80 14.81 9.03 -10.60
C LYS A 80 13.89 8.89 -9.38
N GLY A 81 13.94 7.74 -8.71
CA GLY A 81 13.06 7.43 -7.62
C GLY A 81 13.82 7.00 -6.37
N VAL A 82 13.08 6.49 -5.40
CA VAL A 82 13.59 6.01 -4.13
C VAL A 82 13.09 4.59 -3.88
N SER A 83 14.02 3.66 -3.75
CA SER A 83 13.75 2.30 -3.27
C SER A 83 13.68 2.30 -1.76
N ILE A 84 12.59 1.76 -1.21
CA ILE A 84 12.36 1.60 0.22
C ILE A 84 12.34 0.12 0.55
N LYS A 85 13.18 -0.29 1.48
CA LYS A 85 13.14 -1.60 2.09
C LYS A 85 12.57 -1.48 3.49
N ALA A 86 11.40 -2.05 3.72
CA ALA A 86 10.72 -2.00 5.01
C ALA A 86 10.64 -3.41 5.60
N THR A 87 11.16 -3.60 6.80
CA THR A 87 11.15 -4.87 7.51
C THR A 87 10.27 -4.73 8.74
N GLY A 88 9.34 -5.65 8.94
CA GLY A 88 8.44 -5.69 10.07
C GLY A 88 8.23 -7.10 10.59
N TRP A 89 7.78 -7.19 11.84
CA TRP A 89 7.47 -8.46 12.48
C TRP A 89 6.07 -8.94 12.05
N TYR A 90 6.01 -10.16 11.53
CA TYR A 90 4.76 -10.80 11.16
C TYR A 90 4.63 -12.18 11.80
N GLY A 91 3.80 -12.29 12.83
CA GLY A 91 3.59 -13.55 13.54
C GLY A 91 4.83 -14.00 14.31
N ASP A 92 5.61 -14.92 13.76
CA ASP A 92 6.79 -15.54 14.36
C ASP A 92 8.10 -15.29 13.58
N HIS A 93 8.05 -14.46 12.53
CA HIS A 93 9.21 -14.15 11.69
C HIS A 93 9.20 -12.70 11.19
N ASP A 94 10.38 -12.21 10.80
CA ASP A 94 10.54 -10.94 10.11
C ASP A 94 10.13 -11.08 8.65
N GLU A 95 9.32 -10.14 8.17
CA GLU A 95 8.95 -10.02 6.77
C GLU A 95 9.50 -8.72 6.20
N THR A 96 10.13 -8.79 5.04
CA THR A 96 10.67 -7.64 4.33
C THR A 96 9.81 -7.34 3.11
N SER A 97 9.34 -6.10 3.04
CA SER A 97 8.60 -5.56 1.90
C SER A 97 9.44 -4.51 1.19
N TYR A 98 9.29 -4.46 -0.13
CA TYR A 98 9.95 -3.47 -0.96
C TYR A 98 8.92 -2.55 -1.57
N TYR A 99 9.24 -1.25 -1.58
CA TYR A 99 8.41 -0.21 -2.16
C TYR A 99 9.27 0.69 -3.04
N TYR A 100 8.64 1.32 -4.02
CA TYR A 100 9.31 2.26 -4.90
C TYR A 100 8.51 3.55 -5.02
N ILE A 101 9.14 4.67 -4.72
CA ILE A 101 8.59 6.01 -4.86
C ILE A 101 9.17 6.60 -6.13
N GLU A 102 8.37 6.73 -7.20
CA GLU A 102 8.86 7.20 -8.50
C GLU A 102 9.25 8.68 -8.50
N ASP A 103 8.58 9.50 -7.69
CA ASP A 103 8.80 10.94 -7.69
C ASP A 103 9.69 11.38 -6.52
N VAL A 104 10.97 11.56 -6.83
CA VAL A 104 11.98 12.05 -5.88
C VAL A 104 11.65 13.45 -5.33
N GLU A 105 10.80 14.23 -6.01
CA GLU A 105 10.39 15.55 -5.52
C GLU A 105 9.64 15.49 -4.19
N PHE A 106 9.03 14.38 -3.85
CA PHE A 106 8.39 14.19 -2.54
C PHE A 106 9.37 14.33 -1.37
N LEU A 107 10.67 14.15 -1.60
CA LEU A 107 11.70 14.33 -0.56
C LEU A 107 11.91 15.80 -0.16
N TYR A 108 11.59 16.75 -1.02
CA TYR A 108 11.85 18.18 -0.77
C TYR A 108 10.63 19.07 -1.04
N ASN A 109 9.49 18.53 -1.42
CA ASN A 109 8.27 19.25 -1.73
C ASN A 109 7.06 18.63 -1.02
N ASP A 110 6.83 19.02 0.24
CA ASP A 110 5.72 18.54 1.06
C ASP A 110 4.34 18.88 0.50
N GLU A 111 4.21 19.99 -0.20
CA GLU A 111 2.96 20.40 -0.83
C GLU A 111 2.59 19.43 -1.96
N LYS A 112 3.56 19.09 -2.80
CA LYS A 112 3.39 18.10 -3.87
C LYS A 112 3.01 16.73 -3.32
N LEU A 113 3.70 16.27 -2.28
CA LEU A 113 3.38 15.02 -1.60
C LEU A 113 1.94 15.03 -1.05
N THR A 114 1.55 16.08 -0.36
CA THR A 114 0.20 16.22 0.20
C THR A 114 -0.87 16.23 -0.89
N HIS A 115 -0.62 16.94 -1.99
CA HIS A 115 -1.53 16.97 -3.13
C HIS A 115 -1.67 15.57 -3.76
N TRP A 116 -0.57 14.86 -3.95
CA TRP A 116 -0.56 13.49 -4.49
C TRP A 116 -1.33 12.53 -3.57
N ILE A 117 -1.09 12.54 -2.26
CA ILE A 117 -1.83 11.71 -1.29
C ILE A 117 -3.33 12.00 -1.37
N GLY A 118 -3.72 13.26 -1.44
CA GLY A 118 -5.13 13.68 -1.58
C GLY A 118 -5.76 13.18 -2.88
N TYR A 119 -5.05 13.29 -4.00
CA TYR A 119 -5.50 12.81 -5.30
C TYR A 119 -5.70 11.29 -5.30
N MET A 120 -4.72 10.54 -4.81
CA MET A 120 -4.78 9.08 -4.72
C MET A 120 -5.87 8.60 -3.76
N SER A 121 -6.07 9.31 -2.65
CA SER A 121 -7.16 9.05 -1.71
C SER A 121 -8.54 9.19 -2.36
N ASN A 122 -8.76 10.21 -3.16
CA ASN A 122 -10.01 10.40 -3.89
C ASN A 122 -10.28 9.26 -4.88
N ILE A 123 -9.24 8.78 -5.58
CA ILE A 123 -9.34 7.62 -6.47
C ILE A 123 -9.72 6.37 -5.68
N ALA A 124 -9.03 6.11 -4.56
CA ALA A 124 -9.30 4.95 -3.72
C ALA A 124 -10.74 4.96 -3.17
N GLU A 125 -11.24 6.10 -2.72
CA GLU A 125 -12.63 6.26 -2.25
C GLU A 125 -13.65 5.97 -3.35
N ALA A 126 -13.41 6.49 -4.55
CA ALA A 126 -14.27 6.22 -5.70
C ALA A 126 -14.31 4.71 -6.06
N GLN A 127 -13.15 4.05 -6.06
CA GLN A 127 -13.04 2.61 -6.34
C GLN A 127 -13.72 1.76 -5.27
N LEU A 128 -13.53 2.09 -3.99
CA LEU A 128 -14.22 1.41 -2.88
C LEU A 128 -15.74 1.54 -2.97
N LYS A 129 -16.24 2.69 -3.39
CA LYS A 129 -17.68 2.89 -3.62
C LYS A 129 -18.17 1.98 -4.74
N ILE A 130 -17.49 1.96 -5.89
CA ILE A 130 -17.87 1.09 -7.02
C ILE A 130 -17.85 -0.39 -6.60
N LYS A 131 -16.83 -0.81 -5.83
CA LYS A 131 -16.73 -2.19 -5.32
C LYS A 131 -17.91 -2.54 -4.43
N LYS A 132 -18.25 -1.68 -3.46
CA LYS A 132 -19.40 -1.87 -2.57
C LYS A 132 -20.74 -1.93 -3.32
N ASP A 133 -20.92 -1.06 -4.32
CA ASP A 133 -22.14 -1.05 -5.12
C ASP A 133 -22.29 -2.34 -5.95
N ARG A 134 -21.18 -2.87 -6.49
CA ARG A 134 -21.14 -4.17 -7.18
C ARG A 134 -21.45 -5.34 -6.25
N GLU A 135 -20.81 -5.39 -5.08
CA GLU A 135 -21.05 -6.43 -4.07
C GLU A 135 -22.52 -6.44 -3.64
N LYS A 136 -23.11 -5.25 -3.40
CA LYS A 136 -24.52 -5.12 -3.07
C LYS A 136 -25.43 -5.63 -4.19
N ALA A 137 -25.17 -5.24 -5.43
CA ALA A 137 -25.95 -5.71 -6.58
C ALA A 137 -25.85 -7.24 -6.77
N GLN A 138 -24.68 -7.83 -6.55
CA GLN A 138 -24.49 -9.29 -6.59
C GLN A 138 -25.30 -9.98 -5.48
N GLN A 139 -25.25 -9.44 -4.25
CA GLN A 139 -26.02 -9.97 -3.13
C GLN A 139 -27.52 -9.93 -3.40
N GLU A 140 -28.04 -8.81 -3.87
CA GLU A 140 -29.45 -8.65 -4.23
C GLU A 140 -29.89 -9.64 -5.34
N GLU A 141 -28.99 -9.92 -6.30
CA GLU A 141 -29.26 -10.92 -7.35
C GLU A 141 -29.29 -12.34 -6.79
N VAL A 142 -28.37 -12.70 -5.89
CA VAL A 142 -28.38 -14.00 -5.20
C VAL A 142 -29.67 -14.18 -4.43
N GLU A 143 -30.04 -13.22 -3.58
CA GLU A 143 -31.28 -13.26 -2.81
C GLU A 143 -32.53 -13.38 -3.70
N ARG A 144 -32.55 -12.70 -4.83
CA ARG A 144 -33.66 -12.81 -5.81
C ARG A 144 -33.75 -14.21 -6.40
N LYS A 145 -32.60 -14.83 -6.74
CA LYS A 145 -32.55 -16.21 -7.26
C LYS A 145 -33.00 -17.23 -6.21
N GLU A 146 -32.54 -17.09 -4.98
CA GLU A 146 -32.93 -17.96 -3.87
C GLU A 146 -34.44 -17.85 -3.57
N ARG A 147 -34.99 -16.65 -3.56
CA ARG A 147 -36.43 -16.43 -3.38
C ARG A 147 -37.25 -17.05 -4.51
N ALA A 148 -36.83 -16.87 -5.76
CA ALA A 148 -37.50 -17.46 -6.90
C ALA A 148 -37.46 -18.99 -6.86
N GLU A 149 -36.34 -19.58 -6.46
CA GLU A 149 -36.20 -21.04 -6.30
C GLU A 149 -37.05 -21.56 -5.13
N TYR A 150 -37.08 -20.85 -4.00
CA TYR A 150 -37.96 -21.18 -2.88
C TYR A 150 -39.45 -21.21 -3.31
N GLU A 151 -39.92 -20.19 -4.02
CA GLU A 151 -41.32 -20.15 -4.51
C GLU A 151 -41.61 -21.27 -5.52
N ARG A 152 -40.64 -21.61 -6.39
CA ARG A 152 -40.75 -22.74 -7.33
C ARG A 152 -40.87 -24.08 -6.58
N LEU A 153 -40.04 -24.31 -5.57
CA LEU A 153 -40.09 -25.52 -4.76
C LEU A 153 -41.38 -25.62 -3.95
N LYS A 154 -41.83 -24.51 -3.35
CA LYS A 154 -43.07 -24.43 -2.62
C LYS A 154 -44.30 -24.71 -3.51
N ALA A 155 -44.33 -24.19 -4.74
CA ALA A 155 -45.38 -24.47 -5.70
C ALA A 155 -45.38 -25.96 -6.14
N LYS A 156 -44.19 -26.57 -6.25
CA LYS A 156 -44.03 -27.97 -6.67
C LYS A 156 -44.41 -28.98 -5.59
N TYR A 157 -44.08 -28.73 -4.35
CA TYR A 157 -44.22 -29.68 -3.24
C TYR A 157 -45.28 -29.29 -2.23
N GLY A 158 -45.63 -28.02 -2.10
CA GLY A 158 -46.66 -27.55 -1.17
C GLY A 158 -48.09 -28.00 -1.50
N ASN A 159 -48.33 -28.52 -2.71
CA ASN A 159 -49.63 -29.10 -3.11
C ASN A 159 -49.78 -30.60 -2.77
N GLU A 160 -48.72 -31.25 -2.25
CA GLU A 160 -48.79 -32.66 -1.91
C GLU A 160 -49.32 -32.94 -0.49
N GLU A 161 -49.25 -31.95 0.42
CA GLU A 161 -49.78 -32.11 1.81
C GLU A 161 -51.32 -32.02 1.91
N GLY A 162 -52.03 -31.62 0.84
CA GLY A 162 -53.50 -31.48 0.84
C GLY A 162 -54.25 -32.70 0.24
N LYS A 163 -53.60 -33.83 -0.07
CA LYS A 163 -54.26 -34.98 -0.70
C LYS A 163 -54.36 -36.25 0.14
N ASN A 164 -54.04 -36.18 1.42
CA ASN A 164 -54.21 -37.28 2.35
C ASN A 164 -55.27 -36.97 3.41
N ASP A 165 -56.51 -36.78 3.01
CA ASP A 165 -57.72 -36.92 3.81
C ASP A 165 -58.79 -37.68 3.06
#